data_2581c48f72e67662daf1113e494713cb
#
_entry.id   2581c48f72e67662daf1113e494713cb
#
_cell.length_a   1.000
_cell.length_b   1.000
_cell.length_c   1.000
_cell.angle_alpha   90.00
_cell.angle_beta   90.00
_cell.angle_gamma   90.00
#
_symmetry.space_group_name_H-M   'P 1'
#
loop_
_entity.id
_entity.type
_entity.pdbx_description
1 polymer ?
#
loop_
_entity_poly.entity_id
_entity_poly.type
_entity_poly.pdbx_seq_one_letter_code
_entity_poly.pdbx_strand_id
1 'polypeptide(L)'
;MHNLVLFCKSYIGDLKRFERFWNSLEKHNPENIPFYACVPENDLEIFKKTISNANSINWVTDQDVVKVSPGGSIALYESLDGRLSQQIIKAEAWRLIDCQNYVCFDSDSVVIRELSTVDFIAPNGDPYTVMHQHKCFLEQALKKKISRSTSVIFSKNQIN
;
A
#
# COMPACT_ATOMS: atom_id res chain seq x y z
N MET A 1 9.19 -8.23 14.28
CA MET A 1 8.01 -8.52 13.40
C MET A 1 6.82 -7.69 13.85
N HIS A 2 6.28 -6.83 13.00
CA HIS A 2 5.10 -6.01 13.28
C HIS A 2 3.82 -6.84 13.05
N ASN A 3 2.80 -6.63 13.90
CA ASN A 3 1.49 -7.27 13.69
C ASN A 3 0.79 -6.72 12.42
N LEU A 4 0.87 -5.40 12.22
CA LEU A 4 0.30 -4.70 11.08
C LEU A 4 1.28 -3.64 10.56
N VAL A 5 1.32 -3.48 9.25
CA VAL A 5 2.04 -2.43 8.54
C VAL A 5 1.12 -1.78 7.51
N LEU A 6 1.24 -0.48 7.33
CA LEU A 6 0.59 0.25 6.24
C LEU A 6 1.56 0.33 5.06
N PHE A 7 1.10 0.08 3.87
CA PHE A 7 1.92 0.02 2.66
C PHE A 7 1.30 0.84 1.53
N CYS A 8 2.12 1.60 0.82
CA CYS A 8 1.70 2.30 -0.39
C CYS A 8 2.75 2.17 -1.48
N LYS A 9 2.33 1.74 -2.68
CA LYS A 9 3.13 1.81 -3.91
C LYS A 9 2.82 3.09 -4.64
N SER A 10 3.87 3.86 -4.99
CA SER A 10 3.74 5.11 -5.75
C SER A 10 4.83 5.25 -6.81
N TYR A 11 4.80 6.32 -7.59
CA TYR A 11 5.80 6.71 -8.59
C TYR A 11 5.74 8.24 -8.81
N ILE A 12 6.68 8.79 -9.53
CA ILE A 12 6.83 10.24 -9.71
C ILE A 12 5.56 10.94 -10.21
N GLY A 13 4.79 10.30 -11.09
CA GLY A 13 3.54 10.85 -11.62
C GLY A 13 2.45 11.07 -10.56
N ASP A 14 2.54 10.36 -9.43
CA ASP A 14 1.60 10.46 -8.32
C ASP A 14 2.17 11.22 -7.10
N LEU A 15 3.34 11.85 -7.21
CA LEU A 15 4.02 12.50 -6.09
C LEU A 15 3.11 13.43 -5.27
N LYS A 16 2.34 14.31 -5.94
CA LYS A 16 1.41 15.24 -5.26
C LYS A 16 0.24 14.53 -4.57
N ARG A 17 -0.22 13.41 -5.14
CA ARG A 17 -1.28 12.59 -4.54
C ARG A 17 -0.74 11.87 -3.32
N PHE A 18 0.45 11.29 -3.44
CA PHE A 18 1.15 10.64 -2.33
C PHE A 18 1.43 11.63 -1.18
N GLU A 19 1.87 12.85 -1.46
CA GLU A 19 2.06 13.89 -0.45
C GLU A 19 0.76 14.16 0.33
N ARG A 20 -0.36 14.33 -0.37
CA ARG A 20 -1.67 14.50 0.26
C ARG A 20 -2.08 13.28 1.10
N PHE A 21 -1.84 12.07 0.58
CA PHE A 21 -2.10 10.83 1.30
C PHE A 21 -1.26 10.77 2.58
N TRP A 22 0.06 10.96 2.46
CA TRP A 22 0.98 10.93 3.59
C TRP A 22 0.60 11.94 4.69
N ASN A 23 0.35 13.18 4.33
CA ASN A 23 -0.06 14.21 5.29
C ASN A 23 -1.35 13.84 6.03
N SER A 24 -2.29 13.18 5.34
CA SER A 24 -3.52 12.70 5.97
C SER A 24 -3.27 11.48 6.86
N LEU A 25 -2.39 10.58 6.45
CA LEU A 25 -2.03 9.39 7.21
C LEU A 25 -1.26 9.76 8.49
N GLU A 26 -0.25 10.61 8.37
CA GLU A 26 0.53 11.09 9.52
C GLU A 26 -0.36 11.72 10.60
N LYS A 27 -1.33 12.53 10.17
CA LYS A 27 -2.30 13.17 11.07
C LYS A 27 -3.21 12.17 11.77
N HIS A 28 -3.53 11.06 11.15
CA HIS A 28 -4.57 10.12 11.58
C HIS A 28 -4.04 8.74 11.96
N ASN A 29 -2.75 8.62 12.30
CA ASN A 29 -2.11 7.38 12.75
C ASN A 29 -1.60 7.49 14.20
N PRO A 30 -2.50 7.63 15.21
CA PRO A 30 -2.11 7.84 16.62
C PRO A 30 -1.40 6.63 17.22
N GLU A 31 -1.63 5.41 16.70
CA GLU A 31 -0.95 4.20 17.15
C GLU A 31 0.47 4.06 16.56
N ASN A 32 0.90 4.98 15.71
CA ASN A 32 2.18 4.90 15.00
C ASN A 32 2.37 3.57 14.29
N ILE A 33 1.31 3.05 13.64
CA ILE A 33 1.39 1.85 12.81
C ILE A 33 2.47 2.10 11.75
N PRO A 34 3.50 1.24 11.63
CA PRO A 34 4.60 1.47 10.70
C PRO A 34 4.10 1.63 9.26
N PHE A 35 4.60 2.65 8.58
CA PHE A 35 4.26 2.91 7.18
C PHE A 35 5.46 2.66 6.27
N TYR A 36 5.24 1.91 5.22
CA TYR A 36 6.21 1.63 4.16
C TYR A 36 5.73 2.22 2.84
N ALA A 37 6.61 2.96 2.18
CA ALA A 37 6.38 3.49 0.85
C ALA A 37 7.33 2.84 -0.15
N CYS A 38 6.78 2.27 -1.21
CA CYS A 38 7.55 1.69 -2.30
C CYS A 38 7.48 2.59 -3.53
N VAL A 39 8.65 2.96 -4.06
CA VAL A 39 8.77 3.79 -5.25
C VAL A 39 9.88 3.23 -6.16
N PRO A 40 9.88 3.54 -7.48
CA PRO A 40 11.04 3.24 -8.31
C PRO A 40 12.32 3.84 -7.73
N GLU A 41 13.44 3.14 -7.84
CA GLU A 41 14.75 3.60 -7.32
C GLU A 41 15.10 5.01 -7.83
N ASN A 42 14.82 5.30 -9.09
CA ASN A 42 15.08 6.61 -9.70
C ASN A 42 14.22 7.75 -9.11
N ASP A 43 13.09 7.42 -8.50
CA ASP A 43 12.15 8.41 -7.92
C ASP A 43 12.45 8.68 -6.44
N LEU A 44 13.18 7.78 -5.76
CA LEU A 44 13.35 7.77 -4.30
C LEU A 44 13.87 9.10 -3.75
N GLU A 45 14.90 9.66 -4.34
CA GLU A 45 15.51 10.89 -3.85
C GLU A 45 14.60 12.11 -3.98
N ILE A 46 13.79 12.18 -5.05
CA ILE A 46 12.84 13.27 -5.23
C ILE A 46 11.68 13.16 -4.24
N PHE A 47 11.21 11.94 -3.95
CA PHE A 47 10.22 11.71 -2.91
C PHE A 47 10.73 12.14 -1.53
N LYS A 48 11.92 11.69 -1.12
CA LYS A 48 12.54 12.05 0.17
C LYS A 48 12.76 13.57 0.33
N LYS A 49 13.06 14.29 -0.75
CA LYS A 49 13.25 15.75 -0.72
C LYS A 49 11.93 16.52 -0.67
N THR A 50 10.87 15.99 -1.28
CA THR A 50 9.60 16.70 -1.43
C THR A 50 8.66 16.45 -0.27
N ILE A 51 8.66 15.22 0.27
CA ILE A 51 7.72 14.81 1.31
C ILE A 51 8.15 15.32 2.68
N SER A 52 7.26 16.04 3.36
CA SER A 52 7.48 16.45 4.74
C SER A 52 7.60 15.22 5.66
N ASN A 53 8.47 15.29 6.66
CA ASN A 53 8.73 14.21 7.60
C ASN A 53 9.06 12.86 6.92
N ALA A 54 9.71 12.89 5.75
CA ALA A 54 10.07 11.69 4.98
C ALA A 54 10.89 10.66 5.79
N ASN A 55 11.57 11.09 6.86
CA ASN A 55 12.32 10.21 7.77
C ASN A 55 11.42 9.29 8.62
N SER A 56 10.13 9.60 8.74
CA SER A 56 9.15 8.76 9.42
C SER A 56 8.58 7.65 8.52
N ILE A 57 8.95 7.66 7.24
CA ILE A 57 8.53 6.67 6.24
C ILE A 57 9.64 5.63 6.07
N ASN A 58 9.28 4.35 6.12
CA ASN A 58 10.17 3.26 5.74
C ASN A 58 10.17 3.13 4.21
N TRP A 59 11.22 3.61 3.58
CA TRP A 59 11.33 3.59 2.12
C TRP A 59 11.88 2.26 1.63
N VAL A 60 11.25 1.71 0.60
CA VAL A 60 11.72 0.56 -0.17
C VAL A 60 11.62 0.88 -1.65
N THR A 61 12.38 0.19 -2.50
CA THR A 61 12.30 0.38 -3.95
C THR A 61 11.61 -0.79 -4.64
N ASP A 62 11.06 -0.54 -5.83
CA ASP A 62 10.53 -1.60 -6.68
C ASP A 62 11.60 -2.66 -6.93
N GLN A 63 12.82 -2.22 -7.17
CA GLN A 63 13.97 -3.07 -7.43
C GLN A 63 14.29 -3.98 -6.23
N ASP A 64 14.15 -3.48 -4.99
CA ASP A 64 14.37 -4.30 -3.80
C ASP A 64 13.33 -5.40 -3.67
N VAL A 65 12.05 -5.08 -3.93
CA VAL A 65 10.97 -6.08 -3.91
C VAL A 65 11.18 -7.13 -5.01
N VAL A 66 11.51 -6.71 -6.23
CA VAL A 66 11.76 -7.62 -7.35
C VAL A 66 12.93 -8.56 -7.07
N LYS A 67 14.02 -8.06 -6.46
CA LYS A 67 15.21 -8.87 -6.12
C LYS A 67 14.90 -10.01 -5.15
N VAL A 68 13.96 -9.83 -4.22
CA VAL A 68 13.60 -10.88 -3.23
C VAL A 68 12.46 -11.80 -3.71
N SER A 69 11.81 -11.45 -4.82
CA SER A 69 10.71 -12.23 -5.40
C SER A 69 11.25 -13.47 -6.15
N PRO A 70 10.64 -14.65 -6.02
CA PRO A 70 11.06 -15.85 -6.74
C PRO A 70 11.01 -15.63 -8.26
N GLY A 71 12.13 -15.87 -8.94
CA GLY A 71 12.24 -15.64 -10.39
C GLY A 71 12.19 -14.16 -10.77
N GLY A 72 12.38 -13.26 -9.82
CA GLY A 72 12.36 -11.81 -10.02
C GLY A 72 13.45 -11.37 -11.00
N SER A 73 13.04 -10.72 -12.09
CA SER A 73 13.92 -10.10 -13.09
C SER A 73 13.51 -8.64 -13.25
N ILE A 74 14.44 -7.75 -12.98
CA ILE A 74 14.20 -6.29 -13.13
C ILE A 74 13.84 -5.97 -14.59
N ALA A 75 14.53 -6.54 -15.55
CA ALA A 75 14.25 -6.32 -16.97
C ALA A 75 12.84 -6.79 -17.37
N LEU A 76 12.39 -7.94 -16.83
CA LEU A 76 11.02 -8.40 -17.03
C LEU A 76 10.02 -7.45 -16.39
N TYR A 77 10.25 -7.06 -15.12
CA TYR A 77 9.39 -6.15 -14.38
C TYR A 77 9.23 -4.80 -15.12
N GLU A 78 10.31 -4.21 -15.60
CA GLU A 78 10.30 -2.93 -16.33
C GLU A 78 9.61 -3.02 -17.69
N SER A 79 9.52 -4.21 -18.27
CA SER A 79 8.79 -4.46 -19.54
C SER A 79 7.27 -4.58 -19.36
N LEU A 80 6.78 -4.69 -18.10
CA LEU A 80 5.37 -4.88 -17.82
C LEU A 80 4.59 -3.57 -17.91
N ASP A 81 3.28 -3.68 -18.19
CA ASP A 81 2.34 -2.57 -18.02
C ASP A 81 2.35 -2.07 -16.57
N GLY A 82 2.32 -0.75 -16.38
CA GLY A 82 2.42 -0.13 -15.05
C GLY A 82 1.36 -0.57 -14.06
N ARG A 83 0.18 -1.03 -14.51
CA ARG A 83 -0.84 -1.59 -13.62
C ARG A 83 -0.45 -2.98 -13.12
N LEU A 84 0.09 -3.81 -14.00
CA LEU A 84 0.52 -5.15 -13.64
C LEU A 84 1.74 -5.11 -12.71
N SER A 85 2.74 -4.31 -13.05
CA SER A 85 3.93 -4.13 -12.21
C SER A 85 3.58 -3.64 -10.81
N GLN A 86 2.65 -2.69 -10.69
CA GLN A 86 2.16 -2.21 -9.39
C GLN A 86 1.51 -3.31 -8.55
N GLN A 87 0.71 -4.21 -9.17
CA GLN A 87 0.09 -5.32 -8.45
C GLN A 87 1.12 -6.35 -7.98
N ILE A 88 2.15 -6.62 -8.79
CA ILE A 88 3.26 -7.51 -8.41
C ILE A 88 3.97 -6.95 -7.17
N ILE A 89 4.33 -5.67 -7.17
CA ILE A 89 4.97 -5.04 -6.00
C ILE A 89 4.06 -5.15 -4.76
N LYS A 90 2.78 -4.85 -4.88
CA LYS A 90 1.82 -4.96 -3.77
C LYS A 90 1.71 -6.40 -3.25
N ALA A 91 1.74 -7.40 -4.13
CA ALA A 91 1.64 -8.80 -3.75
C ALA A 91 2.94 -9.36 -3.13
N GLU A 92 4.10 -8.87 -3.52
CA GLU A 92 5.40 -9.43 -3.14
C GLU A 92 6.11 -8.65 -2.01
N ALA A 93 5.62 -7.45 -1.65
CA ALA A 93 6.24 -6.59 -0.63
C ALA A 93 6.44 -7.27 0.73
N TRP A 94 5.59 -8.24 1.09
CA TRP A 94 5.69 -9.01 2.33
C TRP A 94 7.00 -9.78 2.49
N ARG A 95 7.69 -10.08 1.38
CA ARG A 95 8.98 -10.78 1.41
C ARG A 95 10.10 -9.90 1.96
N LEU A 96 9.95 -8.59 1.81
CA LEU A 96 10.91 -7.59 2.26
C LEU A 96 10.54 -6.99 3.62
N ILE A 97 9.24 -6.91 3.92
CA ILE A 97 8.72 -6.26 5.13
C ILE A 97 8.49 -7.29 6.23
N ASP A 98 9.11 -7.09 7.39
CA ASP A 98 8.95 -7.98 8.56
C ASP A 98 7.64 -7.69 9.30
N CYS A 99 6.53 -8.21 8.78
CA CYS A 99 5.19 -8.05 9.35
C CYS A 99 4.35 -9.33 9.24
N GLN A 100 3.32 -9.45 10.06
CA GLN A 100 2.31 -10.51 9.93
C GLN A 100 1.27 -10.16 8.87
N ASN A 101 0.82 -8.92 8.88
CA ASN A 101 -0.20 -8.39 7.98
C ASN A 101 0.23 -7.03 7.43
N TYR A 102 -0.22 -6.69 6.24
CA TYR A 102 -0.09 -5.33 5.72
C TYR A 102 -1.33 -4.89 4.95
N VAL A 103 -1.63 -3.59 5.04
CA VAL A 103 -2.73 -2.94 4.33
C VAL A 103 -2.15 -2.13 3.19
N CYS A 104 -2.58 -2.40 1.96
CA CYS A 104 -2.20 -1.60 0.79
C CYS A 104 -3.14 -0.42 0.61
N PHE A 105 -2.57 0.78 0.56
CA PHE A 105 -3.24 2.00 0.14
C PHE A 105 -2.81 2.39 -1.27
N ASP A 106 -3.72 2.99 -2.02
CA ASP A 106 -3.37 3.68 -3.26
C ASP A 106 -2.91 5.11 -2.93
N SER A 107 -1.97 5.63 -3.71
CA SER A 107 -1.38 6.97 -3.49
C SER A 107 -2.37 8.13 -3.62
N ASP A 108 -3.55 7.90 -4.19
CA ASP A 108 -4.64 8.87 -4.31
C ASP A 108 -5.68 8.78 -3.17
N SER A 109 -5.44 7.90 -2.18
CA SER A 109 -6.27 7.79 -0.98
C SER A 109 -6.13 9.03 -0.08
N VAL A 110 -7.10 9.21 0.83
CA VAL A 110 -7.04 10.20 1.91
C VAL A 110 -7.60 9.59 3.17
N VAL A 111 -6.84 9.64 4.25
CA VAL A 111 -7.28 9.18 5.57
C VAL A 111 -8.11 10.29 6.21
N ILE A 112 -9.36 10.00 6.55
CA ILE A 112 -10.35 10.99 7.03
C ILE A 112 -10.72 10.85 8.51
N ARG A 113 -10.22 9.81 9.17
CA ARG A 113 -10.39 9.54 10.61
C ARG A 113 -9.17 8.82 11.16
N GLU A 114 -9.03 8.82 12.47
CA GLU A 114 -7.98 8.04 13.14
C GLU A 114 -8.07 6.57 12.76
N LEU A 115 -6.89 6.00 12.47
CA LEU A 115 -6.69 4.59 12.17
C LEU A 115 -6.26 3.88 13.45
N SER A 116 -6.82 2.69 13.66
CA SER A 116 -6.39 1.78 14.71
C SER A 116 -6.18 0.38 14.15
N THR A 117 -5.29 -0.38 14.77
CA THR A 117 -5.05 -1.79 14.40
C THR A 117 -6.34 -2.60 14.39
N VAL A 118 -7.29 -2.32 15.29
CA VAL A 118 -8.59 -3.00 15.34
C VAL A 118 -9.52 -2.70 14.16
N ASP A 119 -9.22 -1.66 13.37
CA ASP A 119 -9.94 -1.41 12.11
C ASP A 119 -9.63 -2.45 11.03
N PHE A 120 -8.48 -3.12 11.15
CA PHE A 120 -7.93 -4.03 10.13
C PHE A 120 -7.81 -5.46 10.59
N ILE A 121 -7.59 -5.68 11.89
CA ILE A 121 -7.29 -7.01 12.47
C ILE A 121 -8.35 -7.33 13.53
N ALA A 122 -8.96 -8.50 13.38
CA ALA A 122 -9.93 -9.03 14.33
C ALA A 122 -9.23 -9.46 15.64
N PRO A 123 -9.97 -9.62 16.76
CA PRO A 123 -9.39 -10.03 18.05
C PRO A 123 -8.67 -11.39 18.03
N ASN A 124 -9.01 -12.27 17.08
CA ASN A 124 -8.34 -13.56 16.86
C ASN A 124 -7.05 -13.44 16.02
N GLY A 125 -6.67 -12.23 15.58
CA GLY A 125 -5.48 -11.97 14.77
C GLY A 125 -5.69 -12.06 13.25
N ASP A 126 -6.88 -12.41 12.78
CA ASP A 126 -7.18 -12.50 11.36
C ASP A 126 -7.43 -11.11 10.76
N PRO A 127 -6.97 -10.84 9.53
CA PRO A 127 -7.28 -9.59 8.86
C PRO A 127 -8.76 -9.55 8.43
N TYR A 128 -9.38 -8.38 8.58
CA TYR A 128 -10.73 -8.18 8.05
C TYR A 128 -10.70 -8.16 6.52
N THR A 129 -11.59 -8.91 5.91
CA THR A 129 -11.84 -8.88 4.48
C THR A 129 -13.18 -8.20 4.23
N VAL A 130 -13.17 -7.08 3.52
CA VAL A 130 -14.40 -6.40 3.13
C VAL A 130 -15.01 -7.15 1.95
N MET A 131 -16.07 -7.92 2.23
CA MET A 131 -16.85 -8.64 1.21
C MET A 131 -18.06 -7.79 0.81
N HIS A 132 -18.08 -7.30 -0.43
CA HIS A 132 -19.27 -6.67 -1.01
C HIS A 132 -20.07 -7.69 -1.80
N GLN A 133 -21.40 -7.76 -1.53
CA GLN A 133 -22.29 -8.50 -2.43
C GLN A 133 -22.28 -7.80 -3.79
N HIS A 134 -21.93 -8.54 -4.83
CA HIS A 134 -21.73 -8.02 -6.18
C HIS A 134 -22.95 -7.22 -6.71
N LYS A 135 -24.16 -7.62 -6.34
CA LYS A 135 -25.42 -6.94 -6.73
C LYS A 135 -25.53 -5.54 -6.11
N CYS A 136 -25.21 -5.39 -4.83
CA CYS A 136 -25.22 -4.11 -4.13
C CYS A 136 -24.14 -3.16 -4.66
N PHE A 137 -22.97 -3.68 -5.00
CA PHE A 137 -21.88 -2.90 -5.58
C PHE A 137 -22.24 -2.37 -6.97
N LEU A 138 -22.84 -3.20 -7.84
CA LEU A 138 -23.29 -2.76 -9.17
C LEU A 138 -24.37 -1.69 -9.11
N GLU A 139 -25.35 -1.82 -8.21
CA GLU A 139 -26.41 -0.82 -8.04
C GLU A 139 -25.86 0.51 -7.52
N GLN A 140 -24.89 0.48 -6.61
CA GLN A 140 -24.23 1.68 -6.10
C GLN A 140 -23.28 2.31 -7.14
N ALA A 141 -22.56 1.50 -7.91
CA ALA A 141 -21.69 1.96 -8.98
C ALA A 141 -22.46 2.59 -10.14
N LEU A 142 -23.66 2.09 -10.44
CA LEU A 142 -24.56 2.67 -11.43
C LEU A 142 -25.21 3.98 -10.94
N LYS A 143 -25.43 4.13 -9.62
CA LYS A 143 -26.02 5.34 -9.03
C LYS A 143 -25.03 6.44 -8.68
N LYS A 144 -23.75 6.11 -8.49
CA LYS A 144 -22.66 7.05 -8.21
C LYS A 144 -21.50 6.74 -9.13
N LYS A 145 -20.96 7.75 -9.83
CA LYS A 145 -19.62 7.68 -10.41
C LYS A 145 -18.62 7.57 -9.24
N ILE A 146 -18.39 6.36 -8.74
CA ILE A 146 -17.51 6.11 -7.61
C ILE A 146 -16.09 6.22 -8.12
N SER A 147 -15.32 7.17 -7.56
CA SER A 147 -13.87 7.18 -7.70
C SER A 147 -13.30 5.89 -7.10
N ARG A 148 -12.47 5.19 -7.87
CA ARG A 148 -11.87 3.92 -7.51
C ARG A 148 -10.78 4.15 -6.46
N SER A 149 -11.06 3.95 -5.19
CA SER A 149 -10.02 3.67 -4.20
C SER A 149 -10.38 2.34 -3.53
N THR A 150 -9.60 1.32 -3.78
CA THR A 150 -9.77 0.00 -3.19
C THR A 150 -8.54 -0.28 -2.33
N SER A 151 -8.72 -0.34 -1.02
CA SER A 151 -7.70 -0.86 -0.11
C SER A 151 -7.79 -2.39 -0.11
N VAL A 152 -6.66 -3.08 -0.28
CA VAL A 152 -6.56 -4.53 -0.24
C VAL A 152 -5.69 -4.92 0.93
N ILE A 153 -6.15 -5.83 1.77
CA ILE A 153 -5.41 -6.37 2.91
C ILE A 153 -4.86 -7.74 2.53
N PHE A 154 -3.55 -7.93 2.72
CA PHE A 154 -2.87 -9.21 2.52
C PHE A 154 -2.36 -9.76 3.85
N SER A 155 -2.52 -11.07 4.07
CA SER A 155 -1.93 -11.79 5.17
C SER A 155 -0.88 -12.79 4.66
N LYS A 156 0.27 -12.87 5.32
CA LYS A 156 1.32 -13.88 5.01
C LYS A 156 0.78 -15.32 5.00
N ASN A 157 -0.22 -15.61 5.83
CA ASN A 157 -0.79 -16.96 5.94
C ASN A 157 -1.70 -17.35 4.77
N GLN A 158 -2.01 -16.41 3.86
CA GLN A 158 -2.88 -16.67 2.69
C GLN A 158 -2.09 -16.81 1.38
N ILE A 159 -0.75 -16.66 1.42
CA ILE A 159 0.11 -16.62 0.22
C ILE A 159 0.96 -17.92 0.07
N ASN A 160 0.69 -18.96 0.83
CA ASN A 160 1.36 -20.28 0.70
C ASN A 160 0.64 -21.15 -0.32
#